data_e3d141215282a58a7d249f9a501cefc2
#
_entry.id   e3d141215282a58a7d249f9a501cefc2
#
_cell.length_a   1.000
_cell.length_b   1.000
_cell.length_c   1.000
_cell.angle_alpha   90.00
_cell.angle_beta   90.00
_cell.angle_gamma   90.00
#
_symmetry.space_group_name_H-M   'P 1'
#
loop_
_entity.id
_entity.type
_entity.pdbx_description
1 polymer ?
#
loop_
_entity_poly.entity_id
_entity_poly.type
_entity_poly.pdbx_seq_one_letter_code
_entity_poly.pdbx_strand_id
1 'polypeptide(L)'
;MSRLATARAGRPAFIEPAYSGTVQARLVFRRHPVLSIATVAYLGVVGWVTLGPQPLNADGRGLLRRILRVLGDHDLTGWITYDRVEFAANVLMFVPIGLLFLLLFGRRQWWLAVLVGVALTLAIELAQLSIAERVSDPRDVLSNSIGTVLGVLVALVITGPAARRRKRLSRLPQRTG
;
A
#
# COMPACT_ATOMS: atom_id res chain seq x y z
N MET A 1 -69.81 16.65 -19.73
CA MET A 1 -69.01 15.55 -19.35
C MET A 1 -67.52 16.00 -19.37
N SER A 2 -67.05 16.48 -18.25
CA SER A 2 -65.70 17.07 -18.10
C SER A 2 -64.74 16.05 -17.51
N ARG A 3 -63.69 15.69 -18.25
CA ARG A 3 -62.61 14.84 -17.74
C ARG A 3 -61.51 15.70 -17.12
N LEU A 4 -61.42 15.69 -15.80
CA LEU A 4 -60.32 16.27 -15.05
C LEU A 4 -59.05 15.45 -15.25
N ALA A 5 -58.07 16.02 -15.93
CA ALA A 5 -56.72 15.51 -16.03
C ALA A 5 -55.99 15.81 -14.73
N THR A 6 -55.71 14.77 -13.95
CA THR A 6 -54.83 14.86 -12.74
C THR A 6 -53.38 14.97 -13.16
N ALA A 7 -52.81 16.15 -12.97
CA ALA A 7 -51.39 16.43 -13.13
C ALA A 7 -50.61 15.64 -12.05
N ARG A 8 -49.77 14.71 -12.51
CA ARG A 8 -48.84 13.92 -11.67
C ARG A 8 -47.67 14.84 -11.31
N ALA A 9 -47.66 15.34 -10.08
CA ALA A 9 -46.56 16.12 -9.53
C ALA A 9 -45.29 15.27 -9.52
N GLY A 10 -44.26 15.72 -10.27
CA GLY A 10 -42.94 15.10 -10.29
C GLY A 10 -42.30 15.19 -8.90
N ARG A 11 -41.86 14.06 -8.39
CA ARG A 11 -41.03 14.01 -7.17
C ARG A 11 -39.72 14.76 -7.45
N PRO A 12 -39.27 15.64 -6.54
CA PRO A 12 -37.98 16.29 -6.68
C PRO A 12 -36.87 15.20 -6.65
N ALA A 13 -35.95 15.28 -7.61
CA ALA A 13 -34.76 14.45 -7.65
C ALA A 13 -33.94 14.72 -6.38
N PHE A 14 -33.90 13.72 -5.48
CA PHE A 14 -33.06 13.75 -4.29
C PHE A 14 -31.60 13.68 -4.77
N ILE A 15 -30.92 14.80 -4.75
CA ILE A 15 -29.48 14.88 -5.00
C ILE A 15 -28.81 14.26 -3.77
N GLU A 16 -28.38 12.98 -3.88
CA GLU A 16 -27.54 12.38 -2.84
C GLU A 16 -26.23 13.18 -2.73
N PRO A 17 -25.90 13.68 -1.54
CA PRO A 17 -24.64 14.38 -1.35
C PRO A 17 -23.48 13.41 -1.54
N ALA A 18 -22.46 13.84 -2.30
CA ALA A 18 -21.23 13.11 -2.61
C ALA A 18 -20.32 12.89 -1.38
N TYR A 19 -20.89 12.43 -0.26
CA TYR A 19 -20.23 12.28 1.05
C TYR A 19 -19.77 10.85 1.36
N SER A 20 -19.78 9.94 0.37
CA SER A 20 -19.58 8.51 0.66
C SER A 20 -18.14 8.08 0.91
N GLY A 21 -17.13 8.82 0.43
CA GLY A 21 -15.71 8.39 0.51
C GLY A 21 -15.11 8.47 1.92
N THR A 22 -15.36 9.56 2.64
CA THR A 22 -14.78 9.79 3.98
C THR A 22 -15.43 8.94 5.08
N VAL A 23 -16.70 8.60 4.93
CA VAL A 23 -17.44 7.74 5.87
C VAL A 23 -16.96 6.29 5.73
N GLN A 24 -16.75 5.81 4.52
CA GLN A 24 -16.24 4.45 4.30
C GLN A 24 -14.82 4.25 4.82
N ALA A 25 -13.93 5.23 4.63
CA ALA A 25 -12.58 5.17 5.18
C ALA A 25 -12.60 5.06 6.72
N ARG A 26 -13.40 5.89 7.40
CA ARG A 26 -13.54 5.84 8.87
C ARG A 26 -14.06 4.48 9.37
N LEU A 27 -14.95 3.81 8.65
CA LEU A 27 -15.50 2.51 9.02
C LEU A 27 -14.48 1.38 8.87
N VAL A 28 -13.59 1.43 7.89
CA VAL A 28 -12.52 0.44 7.68
C VAL A 28 -11.51 0.50 8.82
N PHE A 29 -11.06 1.70 9.20
CA PHE A 29 -10.11 1.90 10.30
C PHE A 29 -10.68 1.48 11.67
N ARG A 30 -11.97 1.66 11.91
CA ARG A 30 -12.63 1.24 13.18
C ARG A 30 -12.84 -0.27 13.28
N ARG A 31 -12.91 -1.00 12.16
CA ARG A 31 -13.14 -2.46 12.15
C ARG A 31 -11.91 -3.28 12.53
N HIS A 32 -10.70 -2.74 12.35
CA HIS A 32 -9.44 -3.44 12.63
C HIS A 32 -8.44 -2.47 13.30
N PRO A 33 -8.67 -2.08 14.57
CA PRO A 33 -7.86 -1.05 15.22
C PRO A 33 -6.37 -1.41 15.32
N VAL A 34 -6.06 -2.66 15.63
CA VAL A 34 -4.66 -3.13 15.71
C VAL A 34 -3.96 -3.03 14.36
N LEU A 35 -4.63 -3.45 13.29
CA LEU A 35 -4.06 -3.38 11.94
C LEU A 35 -3.87 -1.92 11.49
N SER A 36 -4.80 -1.04 11.83
CA SER A 36 -4.71 0.39 11.54
C SER A 36 -3.54 1.04 12.26
N ILE A 37 -3.37 0.75 13.55
CA ILE A 37 -2.24 1.23 14.34
C ILE A 37 -0.92 0.72 13.75
N ALA A 38 -0.83 -0.57 13.43
CA ALA A 38 0.34 -1.15 12.79
C ALA A 38 0.67 -0.49 11.45
N THR A 39 -0.35 -0.19 10.64
CA THR A 39 -0.17 0.51 9.35
C THR A 39 0.37 1.92 9.56
N VAL A 40 -0.23 2.70 10.47
CA VAL A 40 0.21 4.07 10.76
C VAL A 40 1.63 4.08 11.34
N ALA A 41 1.92 3.18 12.28
CA ALA A 41 3.27 3.05 12.85
C ALA A 41 4.30 2.70 11.76
N TYR A 42 3.98 1.75 10.87
CA TYR A 42 4.86 1.37 9.78
C TYR A 42 5.08 2.50 8.77
N LEU A 43 4.03 3.24 8.41
CA LEU A 43 4.16 4.44 7.56
C LEU A 43 5.01 5.52 8.22
N GLY A 44 4.92 5.67 9.54
CA GLY A 44 5.81 6.55 10.30
C GLY A 44 7.28 6.14 10.20
N VAL A 45 7.57 4.85 10.31
CA VAL A 45 8.94 4.30 10.12
C VAL A 45 9.43 4.55 8.69
N VAL A 46 8.61 4.26 7.68
CA VAL A 46 8.96 4.50 6.28
C VAL A 46 9.22 6.00 6.03
N GLY A 47 8.33 6.87 6.51
CA GLY A 47 8.53 8.32 6.40
C GLY A 47 9.81 8.79 7.08
N TRP A 48 10.12 8.25 8.27
CA TRP A 48 11.36 8.58 8.97
C TRP A 48 12.61 8.11 8.22
N VAL A 49 12.58 6.90 7.65
CA VAL A 49 13.72 6.35 6.87
C VAL A 49 13.92 7.11 5.56
N THR A 50 12.83 7.47 4.86
CA THR A 50 12.90 8.09 3.53
C THR A 50 13.06 9.61 3.57
N LEU A 51 12.47 10.31 4.55
CA LEU A 51 12.47 11.77 4.63
C LEU A 51 13.31 12.30 5.80
N GLY A 52 13.64 11.46 6.79
CA GLY A 52 14.47 11.83 7.93
C GLY A 52 15.94 12.03 7.57
N PRO A 53 16.75 12.48 8.53
CA PRO A 53 18.22 12.49 8.40
C PRO A 53 18.70 11.10 7.98
N GLN A 54 19.67 11.03 7.07
CA GLN A 54 20.13 9.74 6.55
C GLN A 54 20.52 8.81 7.70
N PRO A 55 19.88 7.63 7.85
CA PRO A 55 20.05 6.77 9.02
C PRO A 55 21.46 6.15 9.09
N LEU A 56 22.16 6.09 7.95
CA LEU A 56 23.56 5.73 7.89
C LEU A 56 24.38 7.04 7.81
N ASN A 57 25.04 7.40 8.91
CA ASN A 57 26.07 8.43 8.92
C ASN A 57 27.20 8.07 7.93
N ALA A 58 28.14 9.00 7.69
CA ALA A 58 29.22 8.80 6.72
C ALA A 58 29.98 7.48 6.95
N ASP A 59 30.14 7.07 8.22
CA ASP A 59 30.84 5.85 8.62
C ASP A 59 30.06 4.59 8.24
N GLY A 60 28.74 4.56 8.46
CA GLY A 60 27.88 3.42 8.10
C GLY A 60 27.80 3.19 6.59
N ARG A 61 27.71 4.29 5.80
CA ARG A 61 27.79 4.20 4.33
C ARG A 61 29.17 3.74 3.86
N GLY A 62 30.22 4.20 4.53
CA GLY A 62 31.59 3.77 4.27
C GLY A 62 31.77 2.28 4.50
N LEU A 63 31.23 1.75 5.60
CA LEU A 63 31.28 0.32 5.92
C LEU A 63 30.51 -0.52 4.89
N LEU A 64 29.29 -0.12 4.52
CA LEU A 64 28.49 -0.81 3.51
C LEU A 64 29.22 -0.84 2.16
N ARG A 65 29.76 0.29 1.70
CA ARG A 65 30.55 0.35 0.47
C ARG A 65 31.81 -0.54 0.54
N ARG A 66 32.45 -0.63 1.70
CA ARG A 66 33.62 -1.50 1.92
C ARG A 66 33.23 -2.98 1.82
N ILE A 67 32.14 -3.38 2.45
CA ILE A 67 31.61 -4.74 2.38
C ILE A 67 31.25 -5.09 0.91
N LEU A 68 30.54 -4.21 0.21
CA LEU A 68 30.15 -4.43 -1.18
C LEU A 68 31.37 -4.48 -2.12
N ARG A 69 32.44 -3.74 -1.83
CA ARG A 69 33.69 -3.83 -2.59
C ARG A 69 34.33 -5.20 -2.41
N VAL A 70 34.46 -5.69 -1.18
CA VAL A 70 35.01 -7.03 -0.90
C VAL A 70 34.16 -8.13 -1.56
N LEU A 71 32.83 -8.00 -1.54
CA LEU A 71 31.94 -8.94 -2.23
C LEU A 71 32.07 -8.82 -3.78
N GLY A 72 32.31 -7.62 -4.29
CA GLY A 72 32.47 -7.35 -5.72
C GLY A 72 33.76 -7.93 -6.32
N ASP A 73 34.77 -8.17 -5.49
CA ASP A 73 36.06 -8.73 -5.91
C ASP A 73 35.99 -10.27 -6.10
N HIS A 74 34.86 -10.92 -5.78
CA HIS A 74 34.67 -12.36 -5.99
C HIS A 74 33.70 -12.63 -7.16
N ASP A 75 34.06 -13.54 -8.05
CA ASP A 75 33.28 -13.91 -9.24
C ASP A 75 31.82 -14.31 -8.93
N LEU A 76 31.57 -14.94 -7.78
CA LEU A 76 30.22 -15.37 -7.37
C LEU A 76 29.35 -14.23 -6.82
N THR A 77 29.93 -13.13 -6.37
CA THR A 77 29.23 -12.03 -5.69
C THR A 77 29.43 -10.67 -6.36
N GLY A 78 30.24 -10.60 -7.42
CA GLY A 78 30.51 -9.38 -8.17
C GLY A 78 29.27 -8.69 -8.78
N TRP A 79 28.16 -9.43 -8.90
CA TRP A 79 26.88 -8.90 -9.32
C TRP A 79 26.16 -8.09 -8.21
N ILE A 80 26.61 -8.17 -6.94
CA ILE A 80 26.01 -7.43 -5.80
C ILE A 80 26.61 -6.02 -5.78
N THR A 81 25.93 -5.09 -6.44
CA THR A 81 26.30 -3.66 -6.47
C THR A 81 25.48 -2.87 -5.44
N TYR A 82 25.97 -1.68 -5.08
CA TYR A 82 25.24 -0.78 -4.20
C TYR A 82 23.82 -0.49 -4.72
N ASP A 83 23.69 -0.17 -5.98
CA ASP A 83 22.40 0.14 -6.62
C ASP A 83 21.41 -1.01 -6.55
N ARG A 84 21.89 -2.26 -6.66
CA ARG A 84 21.03 -3.45 -6.55
C ARG A 84 20.58 -3.69 -5.12
N VAL A 85 21.46 -3.45 -4.15
CA VAL A 85 21.11 -3.55 -2.72
C VAL A 85 20.10 -2.46 -2.34
N GLU A 86 20.30 -1.24 -2.80
CA GLU A 86 19.38 -0.12 -2.58
C GLU A 86 18.01 -0.40 -3.20
N PHE A 87 17.99 -0.84 -4.47
CA PHE A 87 16.77 -1.25 -5.13
C PHE A 87 16.02 -2.36 -4.37
N ALA A 88 16.73 -3.40 -3.94
CA ALA A 88 16.13 -4.50 -3.17
C ALA A 88 15.61 -4.04 -1.81
N ALA A 89 16.33 -3.15 -1.13
CA ALA A 89 15.90 -2.57 0.14
C ALA A 89 14.60 -1.77 -0.02
N ASN A 90 14.48 -0.96 -1.06
CA ASN A 90 13.27 -0.21 -1.38
C ASN A 90 12.10 -1.15 -1.69
N VAL A 91 12.32 -2.20 -2.51
CA VAL A 91 11.30 -3.23 -2.74
C VAL A 91 10.84 -3.84 -1.42
N LEU A 92 11.75 -4.31 -0.58
CA LEU A 92 11.43 -4.96 0.70
C LEU A 92 10.70 -4.03 1.67
N MET A 93 11.05 -2.75 1.70
CA MET A 93 10.40 -1.73 2.52
C MET A 93 8.95 -1.49 2.10
N PHE A 94 8.60 -1.66 0.82
CA PHE A 94 7.24 -1.45 0.35
C PHE A 94 6.37 -2.71 0.33
N VAL A 95 6.94 -3.91 0.48
CA VAL A 95 6.15 -5.15 0.62
C VAL A 95 5.14 -5.08 1.78
N PRO A 96 5.52 -4.67 3.02
CA PRO A 96 4.55 -4.53 4.11
C PRO A 96 3.45 -3.50 3.82
N ILE A 97 3.74 -2.44 3.07
CA ILE A 97 2.75 -1.43 2.67
C ILE A 97 1.63 -2.07 1.85
N GLY A 98 1.99 -2.79 0.78
CA GLY A 98 1.02 -3.49 -0.05
C GLY A 98 0.20 -4.52 0.72
N LEU A 99 0.86 -5.27 1.61
CA LEU A 99 0.22 -6.28 2.46
C LEU A 99 -0.76 -5.63 3.45
N LEU A 100 -0.35 -4.61 4.19
CA LEU A 100 -1.17 -3.95 5.20
C LEU A 100 -2.39 -3.27 4.58
N PHE A 101 -2.22 -2.55 3.47
CA PHE A 101 -3.33 -1.90 2.80
C PHE A 101 -4.32 -2.91 2.19
N LEU A 102 -3.86 -4.05 1.65
CA LEU A 102 -4.78 -5.09 1.21
C LEU A 102 -5.57 -5.70 2.37
N LEU A 103 -4.95 -5.92 3.52
CA LEU A 103 -5.63 -6.41 4.71
C LEU A 103 -6.66 -5.40 5.23
N LEU A 104 -6.40 -4.11 5.13
CA LEU A 104 -7.33 -3.04 5.50
C LEU A 104 -8.52 -2.94 4.55
N PHE A 105 -8.26 -2.85 3.24
CA PHE A 105 -9.30 -2.65 2.23
C PHE A 105 -10.04 -3.95 1.86
N GLY A 106 -9.37 -5.08 2.05
CA GLY A 106 -9.88 -6.39 1.68
C GLY A 106 -9.59 -6.76 0.23
N ARG A 107 -9.69 -8.06 -0.05
CA ARG A 107 -9.32 -8.67 -1.35
C ARG A 107 -10.03 -8.07 -2.57
N ARG A 108 -11.25 -7.59 -2.40
CA ARG A 108 -12.03 -7.03 -3.51
C ARG A 108 -11.47 -5.70 -4.01
N GLN A 109 -10.78 -4.98 -3.15
CA GLN A 109 -10.21 -3.66 -3.40
C GLN A 109 -8.68 -3.71 -3.49
N TRP A 110 -8.11 -4.82 -3.96
CA TRP A 110 -6.67 -5.02 -4.10
C TRP A 110 -5.98 -3.90 -4.89
N TRP A 111 -6.65 -3.38 -5.91
CA TRP A 111 -6.17 -2.30 -6.76
C TRP A 111 -6.00 -0.97 -5.98
N LEU A 112 -6.86 -0.72 -4.96
CA LEU A 112 -6.69 0.44 -4.07
C LEU A 112 -5.40 0.35 -3.26
N ALA A 113 -5.04 -0.84 -2.80
CA ALA A 113 -3.78 -1.04 -2.06
C ALA A 113 -2.57 -0.71 -2.96
N VAL A 114 -2.60 -1.12 -4.23
CA VAL A 114 -1.56 -0.76 -5.21
C VAL A 114 -1.56 0.74 -5.47
N LEU A 115 -2.72 1.34 -5.70
CA LEU A 115 -2.84 2.77 -5.97
C LEU A 115 -2.29 3.62 -4.81
N VAL A 116 -2.62 3.27 -3.56
CA VAL A 116 -2.11 3.97 -2.37
C VAL A 116 -0.60 3.83 -2.25
N GLY A 117 -0.04 2.63 -2.50
CA GLY A 117 1.41 2.44 -2.47
C GLY A 117 2.14 3.26 -3.53
N VAL A 118 1.61 3.30 -4.77
CA VAL A 118 2.17 4.14 -5.84
C VAL A 118 2.04 5.63 -5.50
N ALA A 119 0.89 6.06 -4.99
CA ALA A 119 0.71 7.46 -4.57
C ALA A 119 1.66 7.85 -3.43
N LEU A 120 1.91 6.93 -2.49
CA LEU A 120 2.83 7.15 -1.38
C LEU A 120 4.27 7.32 -1.88
N THR A 121 4.75 6.45 -2.79
CA THR A 121 6.10 6.60 -3.32
C THR A 121 6.27 7.90 -4.11
N LEU A 122 5.28 8.29 -4.92
CA LEU A 122 5.29 9.58 -5.61
C LEU A 122 5.32 10.76 -4.64
N ALA A 123 4.56 10.69 -3.53
CA ALA A 123 4.58 11.72 -2.50
C ALA A 123 5.94 11.82 -1.80
N ILE A 124 6.59 10.68 -1.55
CA ILE A 124 7.95 10.64 -0.98
C ILE A 124 8.94 11.31 -1.94
N GLU A 125 8.93 10.95 -3.22
CA GLU A 125 9.81 11.54 -4.24
C GLU A 125 9.61 13.05 -4.37
N LEU A 126 8.35 13.51 -4.40
CA LEU A 126 8.05 14.94 -4.43
C LEU A 126 8.57 15.67 -3.17
N ALA A 127 8.43 15.05 -2.00
CA ALA A 127 8.96 15.62 -0.77
C ALA A 127 10.49 15.67 -0.77
N GLN A 128 11.16 14.65 -1.31
CA GLN A 128 12.63 14.59 -1.43
C GLN A 128 13.19 15.67 -2.35
N LEU A 129 12.45 16.09 -3.39
CA LEU A 129 12.86 17.23 -4.23
C LEU A 129 13.05 18.54 -3.43
N SER A 130 12.39 18.66 -2.27
CA SER A 130 12.50 19.84 -1.38
C SER A 130 13.63 19.72 -0.34
N ILE A 131 14.32 18.55 -0.30
CA ILE A 131 15.40 18.28 0.68
C ILE A 131 16.75 18.35 -0.06
N ALA A 132 17.57 19.37 0.25
CA ALA A 132 18.81 19.65 -0.47
C ALA A 132 19.84 18.51 -0.49
N GLU A 133 19.79 17.59 0.49
CA GLU A 133 20.73 16.47 0.63
C GLU A 133 20.19 15.16 0.01
N ARG A 134 19.00 15.18 -0.60
CA ARG A 134 18.36 14.02 -1.23
C ARG A 134 18.34 14.16 -2.73
N VAL A 135 18.63 13.05 -3.41
CA VAL A 135 18.50 12.94 -4.86
C VAL A 135 17.25 12.10 -5.12
N SER A 136 16.27 12.71 -5.77
CA SER A 136 15.09 11.99 -6.26
C SER A 136 15.53 11.09 -7.42
N ASP A 137 15.22 9.79 -7.33
CA ASP A 137 15.55 8.80 -8.36
C ASP A 137 14.27 8.07 -8.83
N PRO A 138 13.90 8.17 -10.12
CA PRO A 138 12.77 7.42 -10.68
C PRO A 138 12.83 5.90 -10.43
N ARG A 139 14.04 5.36 -10.17
CA ARG A 139 14.22 3.95 -9.77
C ARG A 139 13.56 3.63 -8.45
N ASP A 140 13.47 4.60 -7.53
CA ASP A 140 12.82 4.43 -6.23
C ASP A 140 11.30 4.30 -6.40
N VAL A 141 10.70 5.06 -7.30
CA VAL A 141 9.29 4.89 -7.66
C VAL A 141 9.03 3.48 -8.20
N LEU A 142 9.91 2.98 -9.06
CA LEU A 142 9.78 1.64 -9.65
C LEU A 142 9.93 0.54 -8.59
N SER A 143 11.00 0.57 -7.79
CA SER A 143 11.28 -0.44 -6.76
C SER A 143 10.19 -0.47 -5.68
N ASN A 144 9.75 0.68 -5.21
CA ASN A 144 8.68 0.83 -4.23
C ASN A 144 7.33 0.32 -4.77
N SER A 145 7.02 0.61 -6.04
CA SER A 145 5.81 0.10 -6.70
C SER A 145 5.85 -1.42 -6.85
N ILE A 146 7.00 -2.00 -7.24
CA ILE A 146 7.19 -3.45 -7.29
C ILE A 146 6.99 -4.05 -5.90
N GLY A 147 7.58 -3.47 -4.85
CA GLY A 147 7.40 -3.91 -3.47
C GLY A 147 5.94 -3.92 -3.06
N THR A 148 5.21 -2.84 -3.37
CA THR A 148 3.77 -2.76 -3.09
C THR A 148 2.99 -3.88 -3.77
N VAL A 149 3.23 -4.12 -5.07
CA VAL A 149 2.55 -5.19 -5.82
C VAL A 149 2.87 -6.56 -5.22
N LEU A 150 4.13 -6.83 -4.90
CA LEU A 150 4.53 -8.07 -4.23
C LEU A 150 3.83 -8.26 -2.90
N GLY A 151 3.73 -7.21 -2.08
CA GLY A 151 3.00 -7.22 -0.82
C GLY A 151 1.52 -7.55 -0.99
N VAL A 152 0.87 -6.96 -1.99
CA VAL A 152 -0.51 -7.27 -2.36
C VAL A 152 -0.65 -8.74 -2.79
N LEU A 153 0.25 -9.25 -3.62
CA LEU A 153 0.23 -10.65 -4.05
C LEU A 153 0.40 -11.62 -2.88
N VAL A 154 1.36 -11.36 -2.00
CA VAL A 154 1.57 -12.15 -0.77
C VAL A 154 0.30 -12.17 0.08
N ALA A 155 -0.32 -11.02 0.32
CA ALA A 155 -1.55 -10.92 1.10
C ALA A 155 -2.73 -11.64 0.41
N LEU A 156 -2.84 -11.59 -0.92
CA LEU A 156 -3.85 -12.34 -1.68
C LEU A 156 -3.65 -13.85 -1.54
N VAL A 157 -2.41 -14.34 -1.56
CA VAL A 157 -2.10 -15.76 -1.36
C VAL A 157 -2.48 -16.20 0.05
N ILE A 158 -2.02 -15.49 1.07
CA ILE A 158 -2.27 -15.84 2.48
C ILE A 158 -3.75 -15.81 2.83
N THR A 159 -4.51 -14.83 2.33
CA THR A 159 -5.94 -14.68 2.64
C THR A 159 -6.86 -15.54 1.75
N GLY A 160 -6.31 -16.15 0.69
CA GLY A 160 -7.07 -16.96 -0.30
C GLY A 160 -7.83 -18.15 0.29
N PRO A 161 -7.17 -19.03 1.07
CA PRO A 161 -7.80 -20.21 1.64
C PRO A 161 -8.97 -19.87 2.57
N ALA A 162 -8.81 -18.86 3.42
CA ALA A 162 -9.87 -18.41 4.34
C ALA A 162 -11.11 -17.89 3.60
N ALA A 163 -10.90 -17.14 2.52
CA ALA A 163 -12.01 -16.66 1.68
C ALA A 163 -12.77 -17.79 0.99
N ARG A 164 -12.07 -18.83 0.49
CA ARG A 164 -12.68 -20.02 -0.12
C ARG A 164 -13.49 -20.79 0.91
N ARG A 165 -12.97 -20.98 2.13
CA ARG A 165 -13.66 -21.68 3.22
C ARG A 165 -14.95 -20.96 3.62
N ARG A 166 -14.92 -19.64 3.78
CA ARG A 166 -16.12 -18.83 4.07
C ARG A 166 -17.20 -19.00 3.00
N LYS A 167 -16.82 -18.96 1.71
CA LYS A 167 -17.74 -19.13 0.59
C LYS A 167 -18.35 -20.54 0.54
N ARG A 168 -17.62 -21.57 0.95
CA ARG A 168 -18.16 -22.95 1.07
C ARG A 168 -19.18 -23.04 2.19
N LEU A 169 -18.89 -22.51 3.36
CA LEU A 169 -19.79 -22.55 4.53
C LEU A 169 -21.10 -21.79 4.27
N SER A 170 -21.07 -20.67 3.57
CA SER A 170 -22.28 -19.92 3.21
C SER A 170 -23.19 -20.59 2.18
N ARG A 171 -22.72 -21.65 1.51
CA ARG A 171 -23.50 -22.43 0.54
C ARG A 171 -24.11 -23.71 1.11
N LEU A 172 -23.83 -24.06 2.37
CA LEU A 172 -24.46 -25.20 3.03
C LEU A 172 -25.89 -24.81 3.39
N PRO A 173 -26.90 -25.66 3.07
CA PRO A 173 -28.28 -25.40 3.44
C PRO A 173 -28.35 -25.33 4.97
N GLN A 174 -28.98 -24.28 5.49
CA GLN A 174 -29.31 -24.23 6.91
C GLN A 174 -30.28 -25.39 7.18
N ARG A 175 -29.83 -26.39 7.94
CA ARG A 175 -30.73 -27.41 8.48
C ARG A 175 -31.69 -26.69 9.43
N THR A 176 -32.89 -26.44 8.93
CA THR A 176 -34.04 -26.09 9.77
C THR A 176 -34.38 -27.34 10.58
N GLY A 177 -34.01 -27.32 11.88
CA GLY A 177 -34.48 -28.27 12.87
C GLY A 177 -35.85 -27.86 13.35
#